data_682616a5e809e963f785a8aa43cc98ed
#
_entry.id   682616a5e809e963f785a8aa43cc98ed
#
_cell.length_a   1.000
_cell.length_b   1.000
_cell.length_c   1.000
_cell.angle_alpha   90.00
_cell.angle_beta   90.00
_cell.angle_gamma   90.00
#
_symmetry.space_group_name_H-M   'P 1'
#
loop_
_entity.id
_entity.type
_entity.pdbx_description
1 polymer ?
#
loop_
_entity_poly.entity_id
_entity_poly.type
_entity_poly.pdbx_seq_one_letter_code
_entity_poly.pdbx_strand_id
1 'polypeptide(L)'
;NALHFEKTLLKYASFARIRIRKNHFIDCDLGETYFQGADIALSVFDNCDLKKAIFTGTNLEKVDFSGSFNFSINPDTSRLKKTIFPEQELRGLVSHLDIIIK
;
A
#
# COMPACT_ATOMS: atom_id res chain seq x y z
N ASN A 1 14.79 7.58 -10.03
CA ASN A 1 15.28 7.88 -8.68
C ASN A 1 14.23 7.52 -7.63
N ALA A 2 14.38 6.33 -7.07
CA ALA A 2 13.44 5.83 -6.07
C ALA A 2 13.45 6.69 -4.80
N LEU A 3 12.29 6.76 -4.15
CA LEU A 3 12.14 7.41 -2.86
C LEU A 3 12.55 6.44 -1.75
N HIS A 4 13.12 6.98 -0.69
CA HIS A 4 13.48 6.21 0.49
C HIS A 4 13.13 7.00 1.75
N PHE A 5 12.20 6.46 2.55
CA PHE A 5 11.80 7.07 3.82
C PHE A 5 11.97 6.06 4.94
N GLU A 6 12.61 6.47 6.02
CA GLU A 6 12.74 5.68 7.23
C GLU A 6 12.25 6.46 8.45
N LYS A 7 11.51 5.78 9.33
CA LYS A 7 11.05 6.34 10.62
C LYS A 7 10.41 7.72 10.43
N THR A 8 9.56 7.84 9.41
CA THR A 8 9.00 9.11 9.00
C THR A 8 7.49 9.12 9.19
N LEU A 9 6.97 10.25 9.66
CA LEU A 9 5.53 10.48 9.74
C LEU A 9 5.07 11.09 8.43
N LEU A 10 4.33 10.31 7.65
CA LEU A 10 3.85 10.70 6.32
C LEU A 10 2.32 10.75 6.25
N LYS A 11 1.64 10.81 7.41
CA LYS A 11 0.17 10.88 7.39
C LYS A 11 -0.30 12.02 6.50
N TYR A 12 -1.34 11.76 5.73
CA TYR A 12 -1.97 12.68 4.80
C TYR A 12 -1.11 13.10 3.60
N ALA A 13 0.11 12.57 3.48
CA ALA A 13 0.94 12.87 2.31
C ALA A 13 0.28 12.37 1.04
N SER A 14 0.50 13.06 -0.07
CA SER A 14 0.01 12.64 -1.36
C SER A 14 1.13 12.17 -2.26
N PHE A 15 1.01 10.92 -2.71
CA PHE A 15 1.82 10.31 -3.76
C PHE A 15 0.94 10.01 -4.98
N ALA A 16 -0.21 10.68 -5.08
CA ALA A 16 -1.15 10.43 -6.15
C ALA A 16 -0.49 10.62 -7.52
N ARG A 17 -0.69 9.65 -8.39
CA ARG A 17 -0.25 9.67 -9.79
C ARG A 17 1.26 9.74 -9.99
N ILE A 18 2.08 9.55 -8.97
CA ILE A 18 3.53 9.47 -9.18
C ILE A 18 3.86 8.20 -9.99
N ARG A 19 4.95 8.27 -10.72
CA ARG A 19 5.45 7.13 -11.48
C ARG A 19 6.90 6.88 -11.10
N ILE A 20 7.08 6.43 -9.86
CA ILE A 20 8.40 6.14 -9.30
C ILE A 20 8.35 4.74 -8.72
N ARG A 21 9.13 3.83 -9.27
CA ARG A 21 9.20 2.43 -8.86
C ARG A 21 10.34 2.19 -7.88
N LYS A 22 10.28 1.06 -7.18
CA LYS A 22 11.34 0.60 -6.26
C LYS A 22 11.55 1.52 -5.06
N ASN A 23 10.48 2.18 -4.61
CA ASN A 23 10.55 3.01 -3.41
C ASN A 23 10.67 2.14 -2.16
N HIS A 24 11.26 2.68 -1.11
CA HIS A 24 11.35 2.02 0.18
C HIS A 24 10.72 2.90 1.26
N PHE A 25 9.73 2.37 1.94
CA PHE A 25 9.11 2.97 3.11
C PHE A 25 9.35 2.02 4.28
N ILE A 26 10.16 2.45 5.24
CA ILE A 26 10.56 1.61 6.38
C ILE A 26 10.19 2.32 7.67
N ASP A 27 9.46 1.63 8.55
CA ASP A 27 9.04 2.18 9.84
C ASP A 27 8.29 3.52 9.69
N CYS A 28 7.40 3.62 8.71
CA CYS A 28 6.68 4.86 8.42
C CYS A 28 5.22 4.78 8.84
N ASP A 29 4.70 5.90 9.32
CA ASP A 29 3.26 6.08 9.47
C ASP A 29 2.72 6.66 8.16
N LEU A 30 2.00 5.85 7.42
CA LEU A 30 1.42 6.19 6.13
C LEU A 30 -0.12 6.26 6.21
N GLY A 31 -0.64 6.49 7.39
CA GLY A 31 -2.09 6.62 7.57
C GLY A 31 -2.67 7.72 6.69
N GLU A 32 -3.78 7.43 6.05
CA GLU A 32 -4.51 8.35 5.20
C GLU A 32 -3.69 9.00 4.08
N THR A 33 -2.68 8.27 3.57
CA THR A 33 -1.91 8.71 2.40
C THR A 33 -2.67 8.47 1.12
N TYR A 34 -2.29 9.18 0.07
CA TYR A 34 -2.92 9.09 -1.24
C TYR A 34 -1.95 8.50 -2.25
N PHE A 35 -2.28 7.32 -2.77
CA PHE A 35 -1.52 6.65 -3.82
C PHE A 35 -2.36 6.41 -5.07
N GLN A 36 -3.56 6.99 -5.16
CA GLN A 36 -4.44 6.71 -6.29
C GLN A 36 -3.79 7.09 -7.61
N GLY A 37 -3.96 6.21 -8.58
CA GLY A 37 -3.43 6.40 -9.92
C GLY A 37 -1.91 6.35 -10.04
N ALA A 38 -1.21 6.00 -8.97
CA ALA A 38 0.25 5.93 -8.98
C ALA A 38 0.76 4.63 -9.62
N ASP A 39 1.94 4.66 -10.16
CA ASP A 39 2.71 3.46 -10.49
C ASP A 39 3.90 3.38 -9.54
N ILE A 40 3.77 2.53 -8.53
CA ILE A 40 4.81 2.31 -7.51
C ILE A 40 5.28 0.86 -7.50
N ALA A 41 5.23 0.21 -8.65
CA ALA A 41 5.65 -1.19 -8.78
C ALA A 41 7.01 -1.44 -8.13
N LEU A 42 7.20 -2.65 -7.60
CA LEU A 42 8.46 -3.09 -6.99
C LEU A 42 8.84 -2.33 -5.71
N SER A 43 7.96 -1.53 -5.17
CA SER A 43 8.22 -0.82 -3.91
C SER A 43 8.09 -1.76 -2.71
N VAL A 44 8.71 -1.37 -1.59
CA VAL A 44 8.66 -2.12 -0.33
C VAL A 44 8.07 -1.23 0.76
N PHE A 45 7.09 -1.77 1.47
CA PHE A 45 6.50 -1.15 2.66
C PHE A 45 6.79 -2.07 3.85
N ASP A 46 7.83 -1.73 4.62
CA ASP A 46 8.29 -2.53 5.75
C ASP A 46 7.93 -1.85 7.07
N ASN A 47 7.18 -2.56 7.91
CA ASN A 47 6.69 -2.06 9.19
C ASN A 47 5.98 -0.71 9.05
N CYS A 48 5.04 -0.65 8.11
CA CYS A 48 4.29 0.57 7.83
C CYS A 48 2.82 0.41 8.18
N ASP A 49 2.28 1.40 8.85
CA ASP A 49 0.84 1.51 9.09
C ASP A 49 0.20 2.20 7.89
N LEU A 50 -0.69 1.48 7.21
CA LEU A 50 -1.36 1.97 6.01
C LEU A 50 -2.86 2.20 6.23
N LYS A 51 -3.24 2.50 7.47
CA LYS A 51 -4.64 2.71 7.81
C LYS A 51 -5.26 3.82 6.97
N LYS A 52 -6.33 3.50 6.24
CA LYS A 52 -7.05 4.43 5.37
C LYS A 52 -6.23 5.01 4.21
N ALA A 53 -5.07 4.43 3.91
CA ALA A 53 -4.33 4.81 2.70
C ALA A 53 -5.14 4.41 1.45
N ILE A 54 -5.09 5.24 0.42
CA ILE A 54 -5.91 5.07 -0.79
C ILE A 54 -5.05 4.55 -1.94
N PHE A 55 -5.40 3.37 -2.44
CA PHE A 55 -4.68 2.71 -3.53
C PHE A 55 -5.52 2.51 -4.80
N THR A 56 -6.62 3.23 -4.94
CA THR A 56 -7.49 3.09 -6.11
C THR A 56 -6.74 3.39 -7.41
N GLY A 57 -6.81 2.48 -8.38
CA GLY A 57 -6.16 2.67 -9.67
C GLY A 57 -4.64 2.64 -9.62
N THR A 58 -4.06 2.06 -8.56
CA THR A 58 -2.61 2.03 -8.36
C THR A 58 -2.01 0.78 -8.98
N ASN A 59 -0.85 0.93 -9.61
CA ASN A 59 -0.06 -0.22 -10.04
C ASN A 59 0.82 -0.70 -8.88
N LEU A 60 0.44 -1.83 -8.30
CA LEU A 60 1.11 -2.45 -7.16
C LEU A 60 1.85 -3.73 -7.57
N GLU A 61 2.15 -3.92 -8.85
CA GLU A 61 2.85 -5.12 -9.29
C GLU A 61 4.15 -5.31 -8.53
N LYS A 62 4.32 -6.50 -7.95
CA LYS A 62 5.50 -6.90 -7.19
C LYS A 62 5.83 -5.98 -6.01
N VAL A 63 4.87 -5.19 -5.54
CA VAL A 63 5.05 -4.44 -4.30
C VAL A 63 5.06 -5.42 -3.13
N ASP A 64 5.95 -5.20 -2.18
CA ASP A 64 6.07 -6.03 -0.99
C ASP A 64 5.40 -5.34 0.21
N PHE A 65 4.23 -5.88 0.61
CA PHE A 65 3.51 -5.44 1.80
C PHE A 65 3.68 -6.40 2.97
N SER A 66 4.64 -7.33 2.91
CA SER A 66 4.73 -8.40 3.91
C SER A 66 4.93 -7.91 5.33
N GLY A 67 5.54 -6.76 5.51
CA GLY A 67 5.74 -6.13 6.81
C GLY A 67 4.70 -5.07 7.17
N SER A 68 3.66 -4.88 6.37
CA SER A 68 2.70 -3.79 6.55
C SER A 68 1.39 -4.27 7.15
N PHE A 69 0.60 -3.33 7.66
CA PHE A 69 -0.65 -3.62 8.33
C PHE A 69 -1.67 -2.51 8.15
N ASN A 70 -2.92 -2.83 8.46
CA ASN A 70 -4.08 -1.93 8.39
C ASN A 70 -4.43 -1.45 6.97
N PHE A 71 -3.84 -2.02 5.93
CA PHE A 71 -4.19 -1.63 4.56
C PHE A 71 -5.59 -2.12 4.19
N SER A 72 -6.20 -1.38 3.27
CA SER A 72 -7.44 -1.77 2.61
C SER A 72 -7.25 -1.55 1.11
N ILE A 73 -7.18 -2.64 0.35
CA ILE A 73 -6.91 -2.61 -1.08
C ILE A 73 -7.98 -3.42 -1.79
N ASN A 74 -8.67 -2.78 -2.74
CA ASN A 74 -9.67 -3.47 -3.54
C ASN A 74 -8.98 -4.08 -4.78
N PRO A 75 -8.95 -5.43 -4.88
CA PRO A 75 -8.30 -6.10 -6.02
C PRO A 75 -8.90 -5.74 -7.38
N ASP A 76 -10.15 -5.28 -7.41
CA ASP A 76 -10.81 -4.93 -8.67
C ASP A 76 -10.38 -3.56 -9.20
N THR A 77 -9.77 -2.72 -8.36
CA THR A 77 -9.40 -1.35 -8.73
C THR A 77 -7.91 -1.10 -8.74
N SER A 78 -7.10 -2.10 -8.43
CA SER A 78 -5.64 -1.98 -8.41
C SER A 78 -5.00 -3.17 -9.12
N ARG A 79 -3.80 -2.98 -9.63
CA ARG A 79 -3.05 -4.05 -10.28
C ARG A 79 -2.19 -4.76 -9.24
N LEU A 80 -2.51 -6.04 -8.99
CA LEU A 80 -1.89 -6.82 -7.90
C LEU A 80 -1.04 -7.99 -8.40
N LYS A 81 -0.56 -7.96 -9.64
CA LYS A 81 0.22 -9.06 -10.17
C LYS A 81 1.48 -9.29 -9.34
N LYS A 82 1.58 -10.47 -8.73
CA LYS A 82 2.71 -10.88 -7.88
C LYS A 82 2.99 -9.91 -6.71
N THR A 83 1.98 -9.17 -6.28
CA THR A 83 2.06 -8.37 -5.07
C THR A 83 2.15 -9.29 -3.86
N ILE A 84 3.00 -8.94 -2.89
CA ILE A 84 3.26 -9.77 -1.70
C ILE A 84 2.50 -9.22 -0.51
N PHE A 85 1.64 -10.05 0.10
CA PHE A 85 0.84 -9.67 1.27
C PHE A 85 1.15 -10.58 2.46
N PRO A 86 1.13 -10.03 3.69
CA PRO A 86 1.21 -10.88 4.88
C PRO A 86 -0.10 -11.68 5.01
N GLU A 87 0.01 -12.98 5.23
CA GLU A 87 -1.15 -13.88 5.31
C GLU A 87 -2.14 -13.42 6.38
N GLN A 88 -1.65 -12.99 7.52
CA GLN A 88 -2.48 -12.58 8.65
C GLN A 88 -3.23 -11.26 8.42
N GLU A 89 -2.93 -10.53 7.35
CA GLU A 89 -3.56 -9.24 7.04
C GLU A 89 -4.44 -9.28 5.79
N LEU A 90 -4.83 -10.48 5.33
CA LEU A 90 -5.61 -10.61 4.08
C LEU A 90 -7.01 -10.01 4.17
N ARG A 91 -7.50 -9.68 5.36
CA ARG A 91 -8.75 -8.93 5.52
C ARG A 91 -8.75 -7.64 4.72
N GLY A 92 -7.61 -7.01 4.58
CA GLY A 92 -7.47 -5.76 3.83
C GLY A 92 -7.82 -5.89 2.36
N LEU A 93 -7.85 -7.11 1.81
CA LEU A 93 -8.19 -7.34 0.41
C LEU A 93 -9.68 -7.60 0.18
N VAL A 94 -10.45 -7.79 1.24
CA VAL A 94 -11.90 -8.04 1.16
C VAL A 94 -12.70 -7.03 1.97
N SER A 95 -12.06 -5.99 2.50
CA SER A 95 -12.69 -4.99 3.34
C SER A 95 -13.75 -4.16 2.61
N HIS A 96 -13.70 -4.12 1.28
CA HIS A 96 -14.70 -3.46 0.45
C HIS A 96 -15.98 -4.27 0.28
N LEU A 97 -15.98 -5.54 0.70
CA LEU A 97 -17.13 -6.42 0.60
C LEU A 97 -18.01 -6.30 1.85
N ASP A 98 -19.31 -6.37 1.66
CA ASP A 98 -20.27 -6.39 2.76
C ASP A 98 -20.46 -7.82 3.25
N ILE A 99 -19.44 -8.33 3.92
CA ILE A 99 -19.40 -9.70 4.45
C ILE A 99 -19.03 -9.70 5.92
N ILE A 100 -19.29 -10.82 6.58
CA ILE A 100 -18.93 -11.03 7.98
C ILE A 100 -17.84 -12.09 8.02
N ILE A 101 -16.71 -11.75 8.65
CA ILE A 101 -15.60 -12.68 8.87
C ILE A 101 -15.58 -13.06 10.35
N LYS A 102 -15.71 -14.36 10.61
CA LYS A 102 -15.72 -14.88 11.98
C LYS A 102 -14.52 -15.79 12.25
#